data_0bff83d32ea0e09eebe0831d9005ef20
#
_entry.id   0bff83d32ea0e09eebe0831d9005ef20
#
_cell.length_a   1.000
_cell.length_b   1.000
_cell.length_c   1.000
_cell.angle_alpha   90.00
_cell.angle_beta   90.00
_cell.angle_gamma   90.00
#
_symmetry.space_group_name_H-M   'P 1'
#
loop_
_entity.id
_entity.type
_entity.pdbx_description
1 polymer ?
#
loop_
_entity_poly.entity_id
_entity_poly.type
_entity_poly.pdbx_seq_one_letter_code
_entity_poly.pdbx_strand_id
1 'polypeptide(L)'
;MAKNDFSAESAENFEQKCLCVLVLDVSGSMRQIVDESNMVYTGRTMFVDGHQYNVVEGGISKIDLLNEGLRNFYNEICADETTSQRLELSIITFNDYVQVVQEPALPENVFIPELRGDGDTALADAVNEAIDKVEARKSWYKQTGQPYYRPCIILMTDGEPNAGQDIDSLARRIKSDTAAKKYAFLPVGVEGADMAVLQKIAGEGMGAAKLKGMRISQFFKWLSASMGTVTKAENGQTVDMSNGATGDSGWMDSFTI
;
A
#
# COMPACT_ATOMS: atom_id res chain seq x y z
N MET A 1 15.72 -3.49 22.47
CA MET A 1 16.24 -4.21 21.29
C MET A 1 15.14 -5.17 20.85
N ALA A 2 14.34 -4.78 19.86
CA ALA A 2 13.38 -5.69 19.24
C ALA A 2 14.19 -6.78 18.52
N LYS A 3 13.98 -8.03 18.87
CA LYS A 3 14.50 -9.16 18.10
C LYS A 3 13.78 -9.11 16.75
N ASN A 4 14.54 -8.84 15.67
CA ASN A 4 14.09 -9.12 14.32
C ASN A 4 14.03 -10.65 14.16
N ASP A 5 12.93 -11.25 14.58
CA ASP A 5 12.61 -12.65 14.30
C ASP A 5 12.12 -12.75 12.85
N PHE A 6 13.05 -12.61 11.90
CA PHE A 6 12.79 -13.02 10.52
C PHE A 6 12.79 -14.55 10.54
N SER A 7 11.66 -15.13 10.14
CA SER A 7 11.43 -16.57 10.22
C SER A 7 12.53 -17.39 9.54
N ALA A 8 12.86 -18.53 10.11
CA ALA A 8 13.82 -19.49 9.53
C ALA A 8 13.39 -20.01 8.14
N GLU A 9 12.12 -19.88 7.79
CA GLU A 9 11.50 -20.39 6.56
C GLU A 9 12.09 -19.80 5.28
N SER A 10 12.51 -18.53 5.28
CA SER A 10 13.19 -17.95 4.10
C SER A 10 14.61 -18.48 3.90
N ALA A 11 15.22 -19.13 4.89
CA ALA A 11 16.54 -19.76 4.73
C ALA A 11 16.48 -21.08 3.92
N GLU A 12 15.31 -21.70 3.82
CA GLU A 12 15.11 -22.94 3.05
C GLU A 12 14.72 -22.68 1.59
N ASN A 13 14.19 -21.50 1.28
CA ASN A 13 13.78 -21.09 -0.07
C ASN A 13 14.77 -20.07 -0.65
N PHE A 14 15.70 -20.51 -1.47
CA PHE A 14 16.72 -19.67 -2.13
C PHE A 14 16.21 -18.93 -3.38
N GLU A 15 14.92 -19.03 -3.67
CA GLU A 15 14.31 -18.26 -4.76
C GLU A 15 14.50 -16.75 -4.53
N GLN A 16 14.76 -16.00 -5.62
CA GLN A 16 14.98 -14.55 -5.55
C GLN A 16 13.76 -13.84 -4.99
N LYS A 17 13.92 -13.11 -3.89
CA LYS A 17 12.82 -12.46 -3.17
C LYS A 17 12.47 -11.09 -3.75
N CYS A 18 11.18 -10.78 -3.76
CA CYS A 18 10.64 -9.46 -4.10
C CYS A 18 9.83 -8.94 -2.90
N LEU A 19 10.35 -7.94 -2.18
CA LEU A 19 9.60 -7.34 -1.08
C LEU A 19 8.65 -6.26 -1.59
N CYS A 20 7.37 -6.42 -1.31
CA CYS A 20 6.31 -5.40 -1.48
C CYS A 20 5.80 -4.95 -0.11
N VAL A 21 5.94 -3.66 0.19
CA VAL A 21 5.41 -3.06 1.42
C VAL A 21 4.20 -2.22 1.06
N LEU A 22 3.03 -2.60 1.58
CA LEU A 22 1.79 -1.83 1.47
C LEU A 22 1.66 -0.91 2.68
N VAL A 23 1.53 0.39 2.45
CA VAL A 23 1.30 1.43 3.46
C VAL A 23 -0.10 1.97 3.25
N LEU A 24 -1.02 1.57 4.11
CA LEU A 24 -2.45 1.72 3.89
C LEU A 24 -3.06 2.68 4.92
N ASP A 25 -3.69 3.73 4.43
CA ASP A 25 -4.45 4.67 5.22
C ASP A 25 -5.71 3.99 5.79
N VAL A 26 -5.85 4.06 7.10
CA VAL A 26 -7.04 3.61 7.83
C VAL A 26 -7.61 4.77 8.69
N SER A 27 -7.42 6.00 8.27
CA SER A 27 -8.00 7.19 8.91
C SER A 27 -9.53 7.21 8.83
N GLY A 28 -10.15 8.12 9.58
CA GLY A 28 -11.60 8.26 9.64
C GLY A 28 -12.27 8.55 8.31
N SER A 29 -11.60 9.26 7.38
CA SER A 29 -12.07 9.56 6.02
C SER A 29 -12.29 8.31 5.17
N MET A 30 -11.54 7.23 5.44
CA MET A 30 -11.72 5.94 4.77
C MET A 30 -13.07 5.26 5.08
N ARG A 31 -13.82 5.73 6.09
CA ARG A 31 -15.20 5.26 6.35
C ARG A 31 -16.25 5.92 5.45
N GLN A 32 -15.87 6.89 4.64
CA GLN A 32 -16.81 7.54 3.72
C GLN A 32 -17.46 6.50 2.80
N ILE A 33 -18.80 6.50 2.79
CA ILE A 33 -19.59 5.65 1.88
C ILE A 33 -19.46 6.23 0.46
N VAL A 34 -19.15 5.36 -0.48
CA VAL A 34 -18.92 5.68 -1.90
C VAL A 34 -19.88 4.96 -2.83
N ASP A 35 -20.57 3.92 -2.34
CA ASP A 35 -21.68 3.28 -3.04
C ASP A 35 -22.86 3.15 -2.07
N GLU A 36 -23.93 3.88 -2.39
CA GLU A 36 -25.16 3.94 -1.62
C GLU A 36 -26.23 2.95 -2.10
N SER A 37 -25.94 2.11 -3.08
CA SER A 37 -26.92 1.25 -3.75
C SER A 37 -27.67 0.31 -2.80
N ASN A 38 -27.02 -0.11 -1.69
CA ASN A 38 -27.57 -0.97 -0.66
C ASN A 38 -27.79 -0.24 0.67
N MET A 39 -27.80 1.09 0.67
CA MET A 39 -27.95 1.89 1.87
C MET A 39 -29.40 1.96 2.30
N VAL A 40 -29.68 1.70 3.58
CA VAL A 40 -31.01 1.77 4.18
C VAL A 40 -31.01 2.77 5.32
N TYR A 41 -31.89 3.75 5.25
CA TYR A 41 -32.13 4.68 6.36
C TYR A 41 -32.89 3.96 7.47
N THR A 42 -32.29 3.87 8.65
CA THR A 42 -32.90 3.15 9.79
C THR A 42 -34.04 3.91 10.46
N GLY A 43 -34.24 5.17 10.09
CA GLY A 43 -35.15 6.10 10.79
C GLY A 43 -34.65 6.57 12.15
N ARG A 44 -33.44 6.15 12.55
CA ARG A 44 -32.79 6.62 13.79
C ARG A 44 -31.90 7.82 13.47
N THR A 45 -31.73 8.68 14.44
CA THR A 45 -30.78 9.79 14.37
C THR A 45 -29.79 9.71 15.52
N MET A 46 -28.58 10.20 15.31
CA MET A 46 -27.55 10.34 16.32
C MET A 46 -26.99 11.76 16.30
N PHE A 47 -26.50 12.23 17.43
CA PHE A 47 -25.81 13.51 17.54
C PHE A 47 -24.31 13.26 17.64
N VAL A 48 -23.54 13.91 16.77
CA VAL A 48 -22.07 13.91 16.80
C VAL A 48 -21.63 15.36 16.70
N ASP A 49 -20.84 15.83 17.67
CA ASP A 49 -20.32 17.19 17.76
C ASP A 49 -21.41 18.29 17.62
N GLY A 50 -22.59 18.04 18.21
CA GLY A 50 -23.71 18.98 18.19
C GLY A 50 -24.54 18.98 16.91
N HIS A 51 -24.20 18.17 15.93
CA HIS A 51 -24.95 18.00 14.67
C HIS A 51 -25.74 16.70 14.68
N GLN A 52 -26.97 16.74 14.16
CA GLN A 52 -27.83 15.58 14.02
C GLN A 52 -27.57 14.88 12.69
N TYR A 53 -27.28 13.58 12.75
CA TYR A 53 -27.07 12.72 11.60
C TYR A 53 -28.12 11.60 11.55
N ASN A 54 -28.54 11.24 10.34
CA ASN A 54 -29.36 10.03 10.16
C ASN A 54 -28.48 8.78 10.26
N VAL A 55 -28.95 7.80 11.00
CA VAL A 55 -28.28 6.50 11.06
C VAL A 55 -28.69 5.69 9.85
N VAL A 56 -27.70 5.27 9.07
CA VAL A 56 -27.85 4.41 7.90
C VAL A 56 -27.21 3.06 8.16
N GLU A 57 -27.73 2.03 7.52
CA GLU A 57 -27.15 0.68 7.50
C GLU A 57 -26.90 0.29 6.03
N GLY A 58 -25.83 -0.48 5.79
CA GLY A 58 -25.39 -0.82 4.43
C GLY A 58 -24.57 0.30 3.76
N GLY A 59 -24.49 0.25 2.44
CA GLY A 59 -23.55 1.04 1.67
C GLY A 59 -22.15 0.39 1.65
N ILE A 60 -21.31 0.84 0.73
CA ILE A 60 -19.90 0.40 0.62
C ILE A 60 -19.01 1.61 0.87
N SER A 61 -18.12 1.50 1.82
CA SER A 61 -17.14 2.55 2.15
C SER A 61 -15.81 2.34 1.40
N LYS A 62 -14.95 3.37 1.43
CA LYS A 62 -13.58 3.25 0.90
C LYS A 62 -12.80 2.11 1.56
N ILE A 63 -12.95 1.96 2.90
CA ILE A 63 -12.26 0.91 3.65
C ILE A 63 -12.78 -0.49 3.29
N ASP A 64 -14.06 -0.64 2.94
CA ASP A 64 -14.62 -1.91 2.46
C ASP A 64 -14.01 -2.31 1.12
N LEU A 65 -13.88 -1.34 0.19
CA LEU A 65 -13.22 -1.55 -1.09
C LEU A 65 -11.73 -1.87 -0.93
N LEU A 66 -11.06 -1.24 0.03
CA LEU A 66 -9.66 -1.53 0.36
C LEU A 66 -9.51 -2.96 0.89
N ASN A 67 -10.37 -3.38 1.80
CA ASN A 67 -10.40 -4.75 2.34
C ASN A 67 -10.65 -5.80 1.24
N GLU A 68 -11.61 -5.54 0.37
CA GLU A 68 -11.90 -6.42 -0.78
C GLU A 68 -10.70 -6.51 -1.73
N GLY A 69 -10.14 -5.35 -2.11
CA GLY A 69 -8.98 -5.28 -2.99
C GLY A 69 -7.76 -6.01 -2.42
N LEU A 70 -7.49 -5.82 -1.13
CA LEU A 70 -6.38 -6.48 -0.43
C LEU A 70 -6.55 -8.00 -0.38
N ARG A 71 -7.77 -8.51 -0.09
CA ARG A 71 -8.07 -9.95 -0.13
C ARG A 71 -7.90 -10.53 -1.53
N ASN A 72 -8.39 -9.83 -2.56
CA ASN A 72 -8.27 -10.28 -3.95
C ASN A 72 -6.80 -10.32 -4.38
N PHE A 73 -6.01 -9.28 -4.07
CA PHE A 73 -4.57 -9.25 -4.30
C PHE A 73 -3.86 -10.45 -3.66
N TYR A 74 -4.14 -10.71 -2.39
CA TYR A 74 -3.57 -11.85 -1.67
C TYR A 74 -3.92 -13.20 -2.35
N ASN A 75 -5.19 -13.40 -2.70
CA ASN A 75 -5.63 -14.62 -3.39
C ASN A 75 -4.93 -14.81 -4.75
N GLU A 76 -4.76 -13.73 -5.52
CA GLU A 76 -4.08 -13.78 -6.82
C GLU A 76 -2.59 -14.12 -6.68
N ILE A 77 -1.87 -13.53 -5.71
CA ILE A 77 -0.46 -13.86 -5.48
C ILE A 77 -0.27 -15.30 -4.95
N CYS A 78 -1.19 -15.81 -4.13
CA CYS A 78 -1.16 -17.20 -3.67
C CYS A 78 -1.44 -18.20 -4.80
N ALA A 79 -2.25 -17.83 -5.79
CA ALA A 79 -2.60 -18.69 -6.91
C ALA A 79 -1.48 -18.85 -7.95
N ASP A 80 -0.51 -17.96 -7.99
CA ASP A 80 0.64 -18.03 -8.89
C ASP A 80 1.84 -18.65 -8.15
N GLU A 81 2.23 -19.87 -8.55
CA GLU A 81 3.27 -20.65 -7.89
C GLU A 81 4.61 -19.91 -7.79
N THR A 82 5.05 -19.23 -8.84
CA THR A 82 6.30 -18.47 -8.84
C THR A 82 6.21 -17.25 -7.91
N THR A 83 5.11 -16.53 -8.00
CA THR A 83 4.91 -15.32 -7.18
C THR A 83 4.80 -15.67 -5.70
N SER A 84 4.11 -16.75 -5.34
CA SER A 84 3.95 -17.20 -3.96
C SER A 84 5.26 -17.62 -3.29
N GLN A 85 6.24 -18.07 -4.06
CA GLN A 85 7.57 -18.44 -3.55
C GLN A 85 8.57 -17.29 -3.50
N ARG A 86 8.31 -16.19 -4.21
CA ARG A 86 9.25 -15.07 -4.39
C ARG A 86 8.78 -13.76 -3.79
N LEU A 87 7.47 -13.49 -3.78
CA LEU A 87 6.92 -12.24 -3.25
C LEU A 87 6.82 -12.31 -1.73
N GLU A 88 7.53 -11.43 -1.05
CA GLU A 88 7.30 -11.16 0.37
C GLU A 88 6.38 -9.94 0.52
N LEU A 89 5.35 -10.07 1.34
CA LEU A 89 4.40 -9.01 1.61
C LEU A 89 4.56 -8.50 3.03
N SER A 90 4.60 -7.19 3.18
CA SER A 90 4.47 -6.48 4.46
C SER A 90 3.33 -5.49 4.38
N ILE A 91 2.58 -5.34 5.47
CA ILE A 91 1.44 -4.41 5.54
C ILE A 91 1.63 -3.50 6.75
N ILE A 92 1.63 -2.21 6.49
CA ILE A 92 1.66 -1.14 7.49
C ILE A 92 0.37 -0.36 7.35
N THR A 93 -0.35 -0.17 8.43
CA THR A 93 -1.51 0.71 8.49
C THR A 93 -1.18 1.96 9.27
N PHE A 94 -1.88 3.05 8.97
CA PHE A 94 -1.71 4.30 9.70
C PHE A 94 -3.01 5.08 9.81
N ASN A 95 -3.16 5.71 10.97
CA ASN A 95 -4.14 6.73 11.31
C ASN A 95 -3.45 7.75 12.24
N ASP A 96 -3.86 7.91 13.51
CA ASP A 96 -3.13 8.70 14.51
C ASP A 96 -1.75 8.12 14.83
N TYR A 97 -1.58 6.83 14.62
CA TYR A 97 -0.35 6.07 14.86
C TYR A 97 -0.08 5.07 13.74
N VAL A 98 1.16 4.62 13.66
CA VAL A 98 1.62 3.63 12.68
C VAL A 98 1.62 2.24 13.29
N GLN A 99 1.08 1.27 12.56
CA GLN A 99 1.08 -0.13 12.99
C GLN A 99 1.58 -1.05 11.87
N VAL A 100 2.60 -1.84 12.15
CA VAL A 100 3.01 -2.95 11.30
C VAL A 100 2.08 -4.12 11.60
N VAL A 101 1.09 -4.34 10.75
CA VAL A 101 0.09 -5.41 10.92
C VAL A 101 0.53 -6.73 10.32
N GLN A 102 1.48 -6.68 9.37
CA GLN A 102 2.13 -7.84 8.79
C GLN A 102 3.61 -7.54 8.54
N GLU A 103 4.49 -8.24 9.22
CA GLU A 103 5.93 -8.23 8.94
C GLU A 103 6.24 -8.90 7.58
N PRO A 104 7.37 -8.57 6.93
CA PRO A 104 7.75 -9.19 5.67
C PRO A 104 7.74 -10.71 5.72
N ALA A 105 6.86 -11.35 4.96
CA ALA A 105 6.73 -12.80 4.90
C ALA A 105 6.26 -13.26 3.51
N LEU A 106 6.57 -14.51 3.16
CA LEU A 106 5.96 -15.18 2.00
C LEU A 106 4.46 -15.36 2.20
N PRO A 107 3.65 -15.43 1.13
CA PRO A 107 2.19 -15.49 1.24
C PRO A 107 1.65 -16.58 2.18
N GLU A 108 2.29 -17.73 2.25
CA GLU A 108 1.89 -18.83 3.16
C GLU A 108 1.92 -18.45 4.66
N ASN A 109 2.71 -17.41 5.02
CA ASN A 109 2.88 -16.92 6.38
C ASN A 109 2.27 -15.51 6.57
N VAL A 110 1.50 -15.02 5.60
CA VAL A 110 0.82 -13.73 5.65
C VAL A 110 -0.60 -13.90 6.16
N PHE A 111 -0.93 -13.11 7.18
CA PHE A 111 -2.31 -12.94 7.61
C PHE A 111 -2.84 -11.60 7.08
N ILE A 112 -3.94 -11.64 6.33
CA ILE A 112 -4.61 -10.43 5.85
C ILE A 112 -5.61 -9.96 6.91
N PRO A 113 -5.33 -8.81 7.58
CA PRO A 113 -6.24 -8.27 8.59
C PRO A 113 -7.49 -7.68 7.93
N GLU A 114 -8.57 -7.60 8.69
CA GLU A 114 -9.70 -6.75 8.34
C GLU A 114 -9.42 -5.33 8.84
N LEU A 115 -9.27 -4.40 7.91
CA LEU A 115 -8.95 -3.00 8.21
C LEU A 115 -10.21 -2.25 8.63
N ARG A 116 -10.06 -1.31 9.57
CA ARG A 116 -11.14 -0.44 10.05
C ARG A 116 -10.67 0.99 10.08
N GLY A 117 -11.48 1.88 9.53
CA GLY A 117 -11.16 3.31 9.48
C GLY A 117 -11.43 3.99 10.81
N ASP A 118 -10.46 4.76 11.34
CA ASP A 118 -10.60 5.63 12.52
C ASP A 118 -9.43 6.60 12.63
N GLY A 119 -9.59 7.69 13.37
CA GLY A 119 -8.51 8.65 13.68
C GLY A 119 -8.06 9.52 12.51
N ASP A 120 -6.89 10.09 12.66
CA ASP A 120 -6.25 11.06 11.75
C ASP A 120 -5.27 10.38 10.75
N THR A 121 -4.20 11.10 10.29
CA THR A 121 -3.37 10.63 9.15
C THR A 121 -1.87 10.90 9.40
N ALA A 122 -1.17 9.97 10.08
CA ALA A 122 0.28 10.03 10.35
C ALA A 122 1.12 9.53 9.16
N LEU A 123 0.94 10.14 7.98
CA LEU A 123 1.48 9.69 6.70
C LEU A 123 3.01 9.61 6.68
N ALA A 124 3.71 10.67 7.15
CA ALA A 124 5.16 10.71 7.07
C ALA A 124 5.82 9.66 7.95
N ASP A 125 5.26 9.41 9.14
CA ASP A 125 5.74 8.39 10.06
C ASP A 125 5.55 7.00 9.46
N ALA A 126 4.40 6.74 8.82
CA ALA A 126 4.11 5.46 8.19
C ALA A 126 5.04 5.14 7.01
N VAL A 127 5.31 6.14 6.16
CA VAL A 127 6.24 5.95 5.04
C VAL A 127 7.69 5.78 5.54
N ASN A 128 8.10 6.50 6.59
CA ASN A 128 9.41 6.30 7.21
C ASN A 128 9.55 4.88 7.79
N GLU A 129 8.52 4.37 8.49
CA GLU A 129 8.51 2.98 8.97
C GLU A 129 8.66 1.98 7.82
N ALA A 130 7.96 2.20 6.70
CA ALA A 130 8.09 1.34 5.53
C ALA A 130 9.50 1.35 4.94
N ILE A 131 10.15 2.51 4.86
CA ILE A 131 11.54 2.62 4.39
C ILE A 131 12.48 1.87 5.34
N ASP A 132 12.28 2.00 6.65
CA ASP A 132 13.11 1.32 7.65
C ASP A 132 12.92 -0.21 7.59
N LYS A 133 11.69 -0.71 7.35
CA LYS A 133 11.41 -2.14 7.09
C LYS A 133 12.13 -2.65 5.84
N VAL A 134 12.10 -1.89 4.75
CA VAL A 134 12.83 -2.23 3.52
C VAL A 134 14.33 -2.32 3.78
N GLU A 135 14.93 -1.34 4.46
CA GLU A 135 16.36 -1.34 4.74
C GLU A 135 16.76 -2.50 5.69
N ALA A 136 15.96 -2.78 6.71
CA ALA A 136 16.18 -3.90 7.61
C ALA A 136 16.12 -5.25 6.84
N ARG A 137 15.10 -5.45 5.98
CA ARG A 137 14.95 -6.67 5.20
C ARG A 137 16.09 -6.86 4.19
N LYS A 138 16.50 -5.79 3.50
CA LYS A 138 17.66 -5.81 2.59
C LYS A 138 18.96 -6.14 3.32
N SER A 139 19.14 -5.63 4.54
CA SER A 139 20.29 -5.97 5.37
C SER A 139 20.32 -7.47 5.68
N TRP A 140 19.17 -8.04 6.01
CA TRP A 140 19.03 -9.47 6.24
C TRP A 140 19.31 -10.30 4.97
N TYR A 141 18.80 -9.91 3.79
CA TYR A 141 19.11 -10.58 2.52
C TYR A 141 20.61 -10.60 2.25
N LYS A 142 21.30 -9.48 2.47
CA LYS A 142 22.76 -9.40 2.29
C LYS A 142 23.52 -10.27 3.26
N GLN A 143 23.10 -10.34 4.52
CA GLN A 143 23.74 -11.15 5.56
C GLN A 143 23.58 -12.65 5.32
N THR A 144 22.44 -13.06 4.76
CA THR A 144 22.11 -14.46 4.49
C THR A 144 22.51 -14.92 3.10
N GLY A 145 22.96 -14.00 2.22
CA GLY A 145 23.24 -14.30 0.81
C GLY A 145 21.99 -14.51 -0.03
N GLN A 146 20.81 -14.12 0.47
CA GLN A 146 19.54 -14.26 -0.23
C GLN A 146 19.47 -13.28 -1.41
N PRO A 147 19.32 -13.75 -2.69
CA PRO A 147 19.12 -12.86 -3.82
C PRO A 147 17.74 -12.17 -3.72
N TYR A 148 17.68 -10.91 -4.15
CA TYR A 148 16.43 -10.16 -4.12
C TYR A 148 16.32 -9.16 -5.27
N TYR A 149 15.07 -8.89 -5.68
CA TYR A 149 14.72 -7.80 -6.58
C TYR A 149 14.67 -6.47 -5.82
N ARG A 150 14.68 -5.37 -6.57
CA ARG A 150 14.46 -4.04 -5.98
C ARG A 150 13.11 -4.02 -5.26
N PRO A 151 13.07 -3.77 -3.94
CA PRO A 151 11.82 -3.68 -3.19
C PRO A 151 10.89 -2.58 -3.71
N CYS A 152 9.60 -2.70 -3.47
CA CYS A 152 8.64 -1.64 -3.73
C CYS A 152 7.86 -1.26 -2.47
N ILE A 153 7.55 0.03 -2.35
CA ILE A 153 6.67 0.60 -1.32
C ILE A 153 5.49 1.22 -2.04
N ILE A 154 4.28 0.79 -1.69
CA ILE A 154 3.02 1.30 -2.22
C ILE A 154 2.30 2.02 -1.10
N LEU A 155 2.12 3.33 -1.23
CA LEU A 155 1.30 4.12 -0.30
C LEU A 155 -0.08 4.32 -0.91
N MET A 156 -1.14 4.06 -0.14
CA MET A 156 -2.52 4.40 -0.53
C MET A 156 -3.16 5.23 0.57
N THR A 157 -3.66 6.41 0.22
CA THR A 157 -4.29 7.36 1.16
C THR A 157 -5.39 8.16 0.47
N ASP A 158 -6.40 8.58 1.25
CA ASP A 158 -7.44 9.52 0.83
C ASP A 158 -7.39 10.85 1.59
N GLY A 159 -6.43 11.01 2.50
CA GLY A 159 -6.34 12.13 3.42
C GLY A 159 -5.19 13.10 3.18
N GLU A 160 -5.25 14.20 3.93
CA GLU A 160 -4.15 15.13 4.12
C GLU A 160 -3.32 14.68 5.33
N PRO A 161 -1.98 14.83 5.31
CA PRO A 161 -1.16 14.53 6.48
C PRO A 161 -1.53 15.42 7.67
N ASN A 162 -1.46 14.87 8.87
CA ASN A 162 -1.65 15.63 10.11
C ASN A 162 -0.69 16.80 10.19
N ALA A 163 -1.13 17.86 10.88
CA ALA A 163 -0.26 18.99 11.21
C ALA A 163 0.98 18.52 12.00
N GLY A 164 2.15 19.01 11.60
CA GLY A 164 3.42 18.67 12.26
C GLY A 164 4.17 17.48 11.63
N GLN A 165 3.60 16.79 10.64
CA GLN A 165 4.33 15.78 9.86
C GLN A 165 5.42 16.44 8.99
N ASP A 166 6.67 15.96 9.08
CA ASP A 166 7.81 16.52 8.31
C ASP A 166 7.85 15.97 6.87
N ILE A 167 6.92 16.45 6.05
CA ILE A 167 6.81 16.07 4.64
C ILE A 167 8.06 16.49 3.83
N ASP A 168 8.72 17.59 4.20
CA ASP A 168 9.91 18.07 3.48
C ASP A 168 11.10 17.14 3.67
N SER A 169 11.35 16.66 4.88
CA SER A 169 12.40 15.69 5.15
C SER A 169 12.10 14.34 4.52
N LEU A 170 10.84 13.89 4.58
CA LEU A 170 10.39 12.67 3.91
C LEU A 170 10.62 12.75 2.40
N ALA A 171 10.22 13.85 1.75
CA ALA A 171 10.41 14.05 0.31
C ALA A 171 11.89 14.00 -0.10
N ARG A 172 12.79 14.65 0.68
CA ARG A 172 14.24 14.58 0.44
C ARG A 172 14.78 13.16 0.58
N ARG A 173 14.33 12.41 1.62
CA ARG A 173 14.72 11.01 1.83
C ARG A 173 14.32 10.14 0.65
N ILE A 174 13.04 10.17 0.26
CA ILE A 174 12.51 9.37 -0.84
C ILE A 174 13.22 9.71 -2.15
N LYS A 175 13.39 10.99 -2.46
CA LYS A 175 14.08 11.42 -3.68
C LYS A 175 15.51 10.87 -3.75
N SER A 176 16.27 11.00 -2.67
CA SER A 176 17.64 10.46 -2.58
C SER A 176 17.66 8.94 -2.75
N ASP A 177 16.75 8.23 -2.07
CA ASP A 177 16.73 6.78 -2.03
C ASP A 177 16.25 6.17 -3.36
N THR A 178 15.25 6.78 -4.00
CA THR A 178 14.75 6.34 -5.31
C THR A 178 15.75 6.61 -6.43
N ALA A 179 16.46 7.75 -6.42
CA ALA A 179 17.55 8.06 -7.32
C ALA A 179 18.70 7.03 -7.17
N ALA A 180 19.00 6.61 -5.94
CA ALA A 180 19.96 5.54 -5.64
C ALA A 180 19.42 4.13 -5.90
N LYS A 181 18.21 3.98 -6.43
CA LYS A 181 17.52 2.71 -6.73
C LYS A 181 17.42 1.77 -5.53
N LYS A 182 17.32 2.32 -4.31
CA LYS A 182 17.20 1.50 -3.10
C LYS A 182 15.88 0.75 -3.03
N TYR A 183 14.79 1.38 -3.47
CA TYR A 183 13.45 0.83 -3.63
C TYR A 183 12.69 1.60 -4.72
N ALA A 184 11.56 1.06 -5.19
CA ALA A 184 10.56 1.80 -5.96
C ALA A 184 9.49 2.34 -4.99
N PHE A 185 9.01 3.56 -5.22
CA PHE A 185 7.97 4.18 -4.40
C PHE A 185 6.82 4.63 -5.29
N LEU A 186 5.59 4.19 -4.96
CA LEU A 186 4.37 4.57 -5.67
C LEU A 186 3.34 5.09 -4.67
N PRO A 187 3.18 6.41 -4.53
CA PRO A 187 2.08 6.98 -3.80
C PRO A 187 0.81 7.01 -4.67
N VAL A 188 -0.29 6.46 -4.14
CA VAL A 188 -1.60 6.38 -4.78
C VAL A 188 -2.61 7.19 -3.95
N GLY A 189 -3.12 8.25 -4.53
CA GLY A 189 -4.20 9.06 -3.94
C GLY A 189 -5.56 8.51 -4.33
N VAL A 190 -6.38 8.19 -3.33
CA VAL A 190 -7.81 7.91 -3.48
C VAL A 190 -8.57 9.24 -3.50
N GLU A 191 -9.86 9.22 -3.78
CA GLU A 191 -10.70 10.43 -3.76
C GLU A 191 -10.64 11.13 -2.40
N GLY A 192 -10.27 12.41 -2.40
CA GLY A 192 -10.02 13.22 -1.20
C GLY A 192 -8.54 13.46 -0.90
N ALA A 193 -7.62 12.68 -1.46
CA ALA A 193 -6.19 12.80 -1.18
C ALA A 193 -5.58 14.15 -1.63
N ASP A 194 -4.67 14.68 -0.83
CA ASP A 194 -3.82 15.81 -1.22
C ASP A 194 -2.76 15.36 -2.25
N MET A 195 -3.12 15.50 -3.51
CA MET A 195 -2.22 15.14 -4.61
C MET A 195 -0.97 16.01 -4.69
N ALA A 196 -0.96 17.22 -4.13
CA ALA A 196 0.22 18.08 -4.10
C ALA A 196 1.26 17.51 -3.11
N VAL A 197 0.83 17.05 -1.95
CA VAL A 197 1.69 16.33 -1.00
C VAL A 197 2.20 15.03 -1.61
N LEU A 198 1.34 14.21 -2.21
CA LEU A 198 1.74 12.95 -2.83
C LEU A 198 2.75 13.16 -3.95
N GLN A 199 2.55 14.18 -4.80
CA GLN A 199 3.50 14.54 -5.85
C GLN A 199 4.85 14.99 -5.27
N LYS A 200 4.84 15.77 -4.18
CA LYS A 200 6.04 16.21 -3.49
C LYS A 200 6.89 15.05 -2.96
N ILE A 201 6.26 14.00 -2.46
CA ILE A 201 6.95 12.82 -1.91
C ILE A 201 7.20 11.70 -2.92
N ALA A 202 6.70 11.79 -4.14
CA ALA A 202 6.76 10.70 -5.13
C ALA A 202 8.19 10.24 -5.46
N GLY A 203 9.19 11.12 -5.30
CA GLY A 203 10.58 10.80 -5.62
C GLY A 203 10.83 10.71 -7.14
N GLU A 204 11.85 9.95 -7.51
CA GLU A 204 12.13 9.66 -8.91
C GLU A 204 11.49 8.31 -9.31
N GLY A 205 10.79 8.29 -10.43
CA GLY A 205 10.13 7.10 -10.96
C GLY A 205 8.75 7.37 -11.53
N MET A 206 7.74 6.65 -11.05
CA MET A 206 6.40 6.68 -11.62
C MET A 206 5.58 7.94 -11.28
N GLY A 207 6.07 8.82 -10.39
CA GLY A 207 5.28 9.95 -9.90
C GLY A 207 4.17 9.52 -8.93
N ALA A 208 3.30 10.48 -8.56
CA ALA A 208 2.11 10.18 -7.77
C ALA A 208 0.95 9.81 -8.69
N ALA A 209 0.30 8.72 -8.39
CA ALA A 209 -0.87 8.24 -9.15
C ALA A 209 -2.17 8.68 -8.46
N LYS A 210 -3.13 9.17 -9.23
CA LYS A 210 -4.49 9.42 -8.76
C LYS A 210 -5.40 8.29 -9.21
N LEU A 211 -6.10 7.69 -8.26
CA LEU A 211 -7.06 6.62 -8.55
C LEU A 211 -8.24 7.19 -9.35
N LYS A 212 -8.63 6.50 -10.42
CA LYS A 212 -9.76 6.87 -11.26
C LYS A 212 -11.06 6.46 -10.59
N GLY A 213 -11.77 7.40 -10.00
CA GLY A 213 -12.91 7.09 -9.14
C GLY A 213 -12.51 6.15 -8.00
N MET A 214 -13.36 5.17 -7.70
CA MET A 214 -13.12 4.19 -6.63
C MET A 214 -12.58 2.85 -7.15
N ARG A 215 -11.68 2.87 -8.15
CA ARG A 215 -11.14 1.65 -8.80
C ARG A 215 -10.05 0.95 -7.97
N ILE A 216 -10.26 0.80 -6.67
CA ILE A 216 -9.32 0.14 -5.76
C ILE A 216 -9.09 -1.33 -6.17
N SER A 217 -10.15 -2.05 -6.52
CA SER A 217 -10.04 -3.46 -6.96
C SER A 217 -9.23 -3.59 -8.25
N GLN A 218 -9.38 -2.66 -9.20
CA GLN A 218 -8.59 -2.66 -10.45
C GLN A 218 -7.12 -2.32 -10.17
N PHE A 219 -6.85 -1.43 -9.22
CA PHE A 219 -5.48 -1.15 -8.76
C PHE A 219 -4.82 -2.43 -8.22
N PHE A 220 -5.47 -3.15 -7.32
CA PHE A 220 -4.89 -4.37 -6.74
C PHE A 220 -4.73 -5.50 -7.78
N LYS A 221 -5.66 -5.62 -8.73
CA LYS A 221 -5.50 -6.53 -9.86
C LYS A 221 -4.32 -6.17 -10.75
N TRP A 222 -4.09 -4.89 -11.02
CA TRP A 222 -2.90 -4.42 -11.72
C TRP A 222 -1.63 -4.68 -10.89
N LEU A 223 -1.67 -4.47 -9.58
CA LEU A 223 -0.53 -4.70 -8.69
C LEU A 223 -0.14 -6.17 -8.66
N SER A 224 -1.08 -7.11 -8.55
CA SER A 224 -0.79 -8.55 -8.58
C SER A 224 -0.16 -8.99 -9.90
N ALA A 225 -0.70 -8.52 -11.04
CA ALA A 225 -0.13 -8.79 -12.36
C ALA A 225 1.29 -8.21 -12.50
N SER A 226 1.52 -7.01 -11.98
CA SER A 226 2.82 -6.35 -11.98
C SER A 226 3.85 -7.10 -11.12
N MET A 227 3.46 -7.51 -9.91
CA MET A 227 4.31 -8.31 -9.03
C MET A 227 4.61 -9.68 -9.65
N GLY A 228 3.63 -10.33 -10.27
CA GLY A 228 3.84 -11.57 -11.02
C GLY A 228 4.84 -11.41 -12.18
N THR A 229 4.86 -10.25 -12.84
CA THR A 229 5.86 -9.96 -13.88
C THR A 229 7.23 -9.74 -13.28
N VAL A 230 7.34 -8.97 -12.19
CA VAL A 230 8.62 -8.72 -11.50
C VAL A 230 9.23 -10.01 -10.98
N THR A 231 8.44 -10.87 -10.33
CA THR A 231 8.94 -12.12 -9.75
C THR A 231 9.39 -13.15 -10.77
N LYS A 232 8.97 -13.03 -12.04
CA LYS A 232 9.36 -13.88 -13.17
C LYS A 232 10.48 -13.28 -14.03
N ALA A 233 10.86 -12.03 -13.77
CA ALA A 233 11.91 -11.35 -14.54
C ALA A 233 13.30 -11.95 -14.28
N GLU A 234 14.16 -11.90 -15.30
CA GLU A 234 15.56 -12.27 -15.16
C GLU A 234 16.39 -11.17 -14.48
N ASN A 235 17.51 -11.55 -13.90
CA ASN A 235 18.42 -10.61 -13.24
C ASN A 235 18.88 -9.52 -14.21
N GLY A 236 18.65 -8.26 -13.83
CA GLY A 236 19.02 -7.09 -14.64
C GLY A 236 17.99 -6.70 -15.71
N GLN A 237 16.90 -7.44 -15.84
CA GLN A 237 15.79 -7.08 -16.73
C GLN A 237 15.03 -5.86 -16.18
N THR A 238 14.72 -4.91 -17.06
CA THR A 238 13.81 -3.80 -16.74
C THR A 238 12.38 -4.25 -16.98
N VAL A 239 11.55 -4.18 -15.95
CA VAL A 239 10.11 -4.50 -16.03
C VAL A 239 9.33 -3.20 -16.16
N ASP A 240 8.54 -3.09 -17.23
CA ASP A 240 7.59 -1.99 -17.41
C ASP A 240 6.27 -2.34 -16.73
N MET A 241 5.97 -1.62 -15.64
CA MET A 241 4.74 -1.78 -14.87
C MET A 241 3.61 -0.85 -15.33
N SER A 242 3.81 -0.03 -16.38
CA SER A 242 2.80 0.94 -16.84
C SER A 242 1.60 0.29 -17.55
N ASN A 243 1.75 -0.93 -18.05
CA ASN A 243 0.71 -1.64 -18.78
C ASN A 243 -0.53 -1.88 -17.93
N GLY A 244 -1.71 -1.46 -18.46
CA GLY A 244 -3.00 -1.64 -17.79
C GLY A 244 -3.32 -0.63 -16.69
N ALA A 245 -2.41 0.31 -16.39
CA ALA A 245 -2.66 1.34 -15.38
C ALA A 245 -3.60 2.45 -15.90
N THR A 246 -3.50 2.81 -17.18
CA THR A 246 -4.26 3.89 -17.83
C THR A 246 -5.28 3.37 -18.84
N GLY A 247 -6.08 4.27 -19.43
CA GLY A 247 -7.14 3.96 -20.40
C GLY A 247 -8.49 3.67 -19.77
N ASP A 248 -9.47 3.23 -20.57
CA ASP A 248 -10.86 3.06 -20.09
C ASP A 248 -11.00 1.97 -19.02
N SER A 249 -10.23 0.91 -19.11
CA SER A 249 -10.17 -0.18 -18.13
C SER A 249 -9.10 0.02 -17.04
N GLY A 250 -8.26 1.06 -17.17
CA GLY A 250 -7.21 1.36 -16.20
C GLY A 250 -7.75 1.89 -14.87
N TRP A 251 -6.94 1.76 -13.83
CA TRP A 251 -7.29 2.20 -12.47
C TRP A 251 -6.89 3.67 -12.21
N MET A 252 -6.06 4.24 -13.04
CA MET A 252 -5.43 5.55 -12.85
C MET A 252 -5.92 6.58 -13.87
N ASP A 253 -6.13 7.83 -13.42
CA ASP A 253 -6.53 8.94 -14.31
C ASP A 253 -5.38 9.43 -15.19
N SER A 254 -4.22 9.69 -14.59
CA SER A 254 -3.01 10.15 -15.27
C SER A 254 -1.81 10.05 -14.35
N PHE A 255 -0.59 9.91 -14.93
CA PHE A 255 0.63 10.26 -14.22
C PHE A 255 0.86 11.77 -14.33
N THR A 256 1.07 12.42 -13.21
CA THR A 256 1.66 13.75 -13.21
C THR A 256 3.16 13.55 -13.11
N ILE A 257 3.87 13.87 -14.19
CA ILE A 257 5.34 13.86 -14.26
C ILE A 257 5.88 15.11 -13.59
#